data_044e6990a2e55c6b2f26f9410ddcd5b1
#
_entry.id   044e6990a2e55c6b2f26f9410ddcd5b1
#
_cell.length_a   1.000
_cell.length_b   1.000
_cell.length_c   1.000
_cell.angle_alpha   90.00
_cell.angle_beta   90.00
_cell.angle_gamma   90.00
#
_symmetry.space_group_name_H-M   'P 1'
#
loop_
_entity.id
_entity.type
_entity.pdbx_description
1 polymer ?
#
loop_
_entity_poly.entity_id
_entity_poly.type
_entity_poly.pdbx_seq_one_letter_code
_entity_poly.pdbx_strand_id
1 'polypeptide(L)'
;MGEVTVTMKAAGSGFMMRVLVAVVIAGALALAPSAFADSFDELFAKLLTNPDDPALNKAFARAAEERGDIRHAFAALERVVTSSPGDTLAQAEFDRVRNKIRPAVTNVTVQVGASYTSNPLHAPRFANRPGDATFDASIGVADERTIAGIRWRSRVVGYGQLQADLHDLNFGIIAAESGPVFDLTPNLWVHLAAGTAVAWEAGEKLFDDLSVSATFGGLYRGLTQSVTARYTWRDGSFNNFHANDAGIFELQGRFVVSPSLTTGDLLYLLPSMQVSRADNVVPVWWGGWQPLFPGDYIEAGGRVAYYFPINRGQIFLGAGIGVFHRWYDEETSWFNWNIEDRRDLYIEPTAHVIVPNLIAPNVDLRFDYRFEGNYSNDMIRDYENHVAGARVVGRF
;
A
#
# COMPACT_ATOMS: atom_id res chain seq x y z
N MET A 1 7.43 -48.39 26.89
CA MET A 1 7.18 -47.05 27.46
C MET A 1 8.48 -46.28 27.39
N GLY A 2 8.65 -45.43 26.42
CA GLY A 2 9.80 -44.59 26.25
C GLY A 2 9.26 -43.19 25.87
N GLU A 3 9.40 -42.23 26.77
CA GLU A 3 9.08 -40.85 26.53
C GLU A 3 10.02 -40.27 25.47
N VAL A 4 9.46 -39.78 24.37
CA VAL A 4 10.18 -38.99 23.39
C VAL A 4 9.99 -37.53 23.77
N THR A 5 11.00 -36.94 24.39
CA THR A 5 11.05 -35.49 24.67
C THR A 5 11.44 -34.77 23.40
N VAL A 6 10.48 -34.09 22.76
CA VAL A 6 10.75 -33.21 21.64
C VAL A 6 11.29 -31.87 22.16
N THR A 7 12.57 -31.63 21.98
CA THR A 7 13.20 -30.35 22.30
C THR A 7 13.00 -29.39 21.12
N MET A 8 12.04 -28.46 21.24
CA MET A 8 11.89 -27.36 20.31
C MET A 8 13.15 -26.45 20.31
N LYS A 9 13.86 -26.42 19.21
CA LYS A 9 14.94 -25.46 18.98
C LYS A 9 14.36 -24.08 18.63
N ALA A 10 14.15 -23.26 19.66
CA ALA A 10 13.77 -21.86 19.51
C ALA A 10 14.99 -20.98 19.14
N ALA A 11 15.63 -21.22 18.00
CA ALA A 11 16.85 -20.49 17.61
C ALA A 11 16.62 -19.37 16.58
N GLY A 12 15.41 -19.26 15.99
CA GLY A 12 15.16 -18.29 14.91
C GLY A 12 14.51 -16.95 15.33
N SER A 13 13.76 -16.94 16.45
CA SER A 13 12.95 -15.77 16.83
C SER A 13 13.75 -14.56 17.32
N GLY A 14 14.88 -14.80 17.96
CA GLY A 14 15.70 -13.72 18.54
C GLY A 14 16.46 -12.85 17.52
N PHE A 15 16.83 -13.40 16.38
CA PHE A 15 17.53 -12.65 15.33
C PHE A 15 16.57 -11.75 14.55
N MET A 16 15.38 -12.27 14.21
CA MET A 16 14.36 -11.52 13.47
C MET A 16 13.80 -10.34 14.27
N MET A 17 13.59 -10.52 15.59
CA MET A 17 13.14 -9.43 16.46
C MET A 17 14.20 -8.31 16.59
N ARG A 18 15.49 -8.63 16.55
CA ARG A 18 16.58 -7.65 16.58
C ARG A 18 16.70 -6.85 15.27
N VAL A 19 16.44 -7.48 14.13
CA VAL A 19 16.41 -6.80 12.82
C VAL A 19 15.19 -5.90 12.72
N LEU A 20 14.04 -6.33 13.21
CA LEU A 20 12.80 -5.54 13.23
C LEU A 20 12.94 -4.27 14.08
N VAL A 21 13.53 -4.39 15.28
CA VAL A 21 13.80 -3.26 16.16
C VAL A 21 14.81 -2.29 15.53
N ALA A 22 15.83 -2.79 14.83
CA ALA A 22 16.82 -1.96 14.15
C ALA A 22 16.23 -1.17 12.96
N VAL A 23 15.32 -1.75 12.19
CA VAL A 23 14.63 -1.06 11.07
C VAL A 23 13.67 0.02 11.59
N VAL A 24 12.95 -0.25 12.68
CA VAL A 24 12.05 0.74 13.31
C VAL A 24 12.86 1.89 13.93
N ILE A 25 13.98 1.60 14.58
CA ILE A 25 14.85 2.63 15.18
C ILE A 25 15.57 3.43 14.10
N ALA A 26 16.03 2.82 13.00
CA ALA A 26 16.66 3.53 11.88
C ALA A 26 15.66 4.45 11.15
N GLY A 27 14.40 4.03 11.02
CA GLY A 27 13.32 4.89 10.49
C GLY A 27 12.98 6.07 11.39
N ALA A 28 13.03 5.89 12.71
CA ALA A 28 12.77 6.95 13.67
C ALA A 28 13.92 7.97 13.79
N LEU A 29 15.17 7.53 13.62
CA LEU A 29 16.36 8.41 13.65
C LEU A 29 16.52 9.29 12.41
N ALA A 30 15.91 8.91 11.27
CA ALA A 30 15.89 9.74 10.06
C ALA A 30 14.95 10.96 10.16
N LEU A 31 14.18 11.10 11.25
CA LEU A 31 13.22 12.17 11.49
C LEU A 31 13.81 13.33 12.34
N ALA A 32 15.12 13.38 12.54
CA ALA A 32 15.73 14.49 13.28
C ALA A 32 15.56 15.82 12.52
N PRO A 33 15.02 16.88 13.14
CA PRO A 33 14.84 18.16 12.47
C PRO A 33 16.19 18.80 12.17
N SER A 34 16.43 19.19 10.93
CA SER A 34 17.60 19.99 10.54
C SER A 34 17.43 21.41 11.07
N ALA A 35 18.29 21.78 12.01
CA ALA A 35 18.36 23.12 12.56
C ALA A 35 19.06 24.07 11.57
N PHE A 36 18.30 24.71 10.67
CA PHE A 36 18.63 25.99 9.97
C PHE A 36 17.36 26.37 9.17
N ALA A 37 16.30 26.77 9.89
CA ALA A 37 15.17 27.46 9.26
C ALA A 37 15.30 28.94 9.56
N ASP A 38 15.17 29.80 8.54
CA ASP A 38 14.95 31.25 8.74
C ASP A 38 13.78 31.42 9.71
N SER A 39 13.87 32.44 10.58
CA SER A 39 12.78 32.68 11.53
C SER A 39 11.49 33.03 10.76
N PHE A 40 10.34 32.70 11.35
CA PHE A 40 9.03 33.01 10.74
C PHE A 40 8.92 34.46 10.30
N ASP A 41 9.43 35.40 11.14
CA ASP A 41 9.34 36.83 10.88
C ASP A 41 10.25 37.27 9.72
N GLU A 42 11.40 36.61 9.54
CA GLU A 42 12.28 36.82 8.37
C GLU A 42 11.66 36.31 7.08
N LEU A 43 11.05 35.10 7.15
CA LEU A 43 10.33 34.51 6.01
C LEU A 43 9.13 35.37 5.62
N PHE A 44 8.40 35.89 6.61
CA PHE A 44 7.29 36.81 6.36
C PHE A 44 7.74 38.13 5.70
N ALA A 45 8.83 38.71 6.17
CA ALA A 45 9.39 39.91 5.55
C ALA A 45 9.86 39.69 4.10
N LYS A 46 10.50 38.53 3.82
CA LYS A 46 10.88 38.13 2.46
C LYS A 46 9.64 37.91 1.57
N LEU A 47 8.57 37.31 2.13
CA LEU A 47 7.34 37.06 1.41
C LEU A 47 6.60 38.33 1.02
N LEU A 48 6.66 39.37 1.83
CA LEU A 48 6.10 40.70 1.50
C LEU A 48 6.77 41.33 0.27
N THR A 49 8.05 41.02 0.02
CA THR A 49 8.79 41.54 -1.13
C THR A 49 8.67 40.66 -2.38
N ASN A 50 8.46 39.34 -2.20
CA ASN A 50 8.30 38.36 -3.28
C ASN A 50 7.13 37.41 -3.01
N PRO A 51 5.88 37.90 -3.11
CA PRO A 51 4.71 37.12 -2.71
C PRO A 51 4.43 35.87 -3.59
N ASP A 52 4.91 35.89 -4.83
CA ASP A 52 4.65 34.82 -5.82
C ASP A 52 5.78 33.79 -5.90
N ASP A 53 6.81 33.88 -5.07
CA ASP A 53 7.90 32.89 -5.04
C ASP A 53 7.40 31.56 -4.40
N PRO A 54 7.32 30.45 -5.16
CA PRO A 54 6.81 29.18 -4.64
C PRO A 54 7.68 28.59 -3.54
N ALA A 55 9.01 28.74 -3.63
CA ALA A 55 9.95 28.19 -2.64
C ALA A 55 9.81 28.93 -1.31
N LEU A 56 9.68 30.26 -1.38
CA LEU A 56 9.48 31.11 -0.20
C LEU A 56 8.12 30.87 0.46
N ASN A 57 7.05 30.74 -0.33
CA ASN A 57 5.72 30.38 0.20
C ASN A 57 5.71 29.02 0.89
N LYS A 58 6.40 28.00 0.34
CA LYS A 58 6.55 26.70 1.01
C LYS A 58 7.32 26.78 2.33
N ALA A 59 8.44 27.51 2.34
CA ALA A 59 9.24 27.70 3.55
C ALA A 59 8.43 28.42 4.64
N PHE A 60 7.72 29.49 4.27
CA PHE A 60 6.83 30.22 5.18
C PHE A 60 5.69 29.36 5.70
N ALA A 61 5.06 28.56 4.84
CA ALA A 61 3.98 27.65 5.26
C ALA A 61 4.45 26.66 6.33
N ARG A 62 5.65 26.09 6.18
CA ARG A 62 6.25 25.20 7.19
C ARG A 62 6.51 25.90 8.52
N ALA A 63 7.11 27.07 8.48
CA ALA A 63 7.36 27.87 9.68
C ALA A 63 6.06 28.30 10.38
N ALA A 64 5.01 28.61 9.62
CA ALA A 64 3.69 28.91 10.14
C ALA A 64 3.05 27.70 10.83
N GLU A 65 3.18 26.50 10.24
CA GLU A 65 2.70 25.27 10.87
C GLU A 65 3.42 24.94 12.17
N GLU A 66 4.74 25.08 12.21
CA GLU A 66 5.54 24.86 13.41
C GLU A 66 5.12 25.75 14.57
N ARG A 67 4.64 26.97 14.27
CA ARG A 67 4.05 27.90 15.25
C ARG A 67 2.57 27.62 15.56
N GLY A 68 1.94 26.65 14.88
CA GLY A 68 0.51 26.37 15.00
C GLY A 68 -0.39 27.36 14.23
N ASP A 69 0.18 28.21 13.41
CA ASP A 69 -0.58 29.17 12.59
C ASP A 69 -1.02 28.56 11.26
N ILE A 70 -1.97 27.63 11.37
CA ILE A 70 -2.44 26.81 10.25
C ILE A 70 -3.11 27.66 9.15
N ARG A 71 -3.71 28.81 9.49
CA ARG A 71 -4.37 29.69 8.49
C ARG A 71 -3.36 30.35 7.56
N HIS A 72 -2.25 30.84 8.09
CA HIS A 72 -1.19 31.40 7.28
C HIS A 72 -0.46 30.35 6.46
N ALA A 73 -0.25 29.13 7.01
CA ALA A 73 0.27 28.01 6.25
C ALA A 73 -0.63 27.63 5.06
N PHE A 74 -1.94 27.57 5.28
CA PHE A 74 -2.92 27.29 4.23
C PHE A 74 -2.87 28.35 3.12
N ALA A 75 -2.93 29.63 3.47
CA ALA A 75 -2.92 30.73 2.48
C ALA A 75 -1.63 30.75 1.64
N ALA A 76 -0.49 30.42 2.23
CA ALA A 76 0.77 30.34 1.51
C ALA A 76 0.79 29.15 0.54
N LEU A 77 0.36 27.95 0.96
CA LEU A 77 0.29 26.78 0.09
C LEU A 77 -0.76 26.93 -1.01
N GLU A 78 -1.89 27.60 -0.75
CA GLU A 78 -2.89 27.91 -1.78
C GLU A 78 -2.30 28.71 -2.94
N ARG A 79 -1.44 29.70 -2.64
CA ARG A 79 -0.73 30.45 -3.67
C ARG A 79 0.20 29.56 -4.50
N VAL A 80 0.94 28.64 -3.83
CA VAL A 80 1.83 27.73 -4.53
C VAL A 80 1.06 26.80 -5.48
N VAL A 81 -0.02 26.20 -5.01
CA VAL A 81 -0.85 25.31 -5.83
C VAL A 81 -1.49 26.05 -7.00
N THR A 82 -1.94 27.29 -6.78
CA THR A 82 -2.52 28.14 -7.83
C THR A 82 -1.50 28.56 -8.88
N SER A 83 -0.27 28.89 -8.47
CA SER A 83 0.80 29.30 -9.39
C SER A 83 1.51 28.13 -10.07
N SER A 84 1.49 26.95 -9.45
CA SER A 84 2.18 25.74 -9.92
C SER A 84 1.28 24.51 -9.79
N PRO A 85 0.23 24.36 -10.60
CA PRO A 85 -0.75 23.26 -10.49
C PRO A 85 -0.16 21.85 -10.67
N GLY A 86 1.00 21.76 -11.35
CA GLY A 86 1.72 20.48 -11.55
C GLY A 86 2.66 20.09 -10.40
N ASP A 87 2.77 20.90 -9.34
CA ASP A 87 3.59 20.58 -8.18
C ASP A 87 2.83 19.65 -7.22
N THR A 88 3.02 18.35 -7.44
CA THR A 88 2.34 17.30 -6.64
C THR A 88 2.71 17.33 -5.16
N LEU A 89 3.92 17.84 -4.81
CA LEU A 89 4.35 18.00 -3.42
C LEU A 89 3.61 19.15 -2.75
N ALA A 90 3.51 20.29 -3.44
CA ALA A 90 2.73 21.41 -2.93
C ALA A 90 1.26 21.06 -2.77
N GLN A 91 0.70 20.29 -3.70
CA GLN A 91 -0.68 19.81 -3.61
C GLN A 91 -0.87 18.92 -2.37
N ALA A 92 0.05 17.98 -2.12
CA ALA A 92 -0.01 17.11 -0.94
C ALA A 92 0.12 17.89 0.38
N GLU A 93 1.05 18.88 0.44
CA GLU A 93 1.19 19.78 1.60
C GLU A 93 -0.09 20.63 1.81
N PHE A 94 -0.65 21.18 0.74
CA PHE A 94 -1.87 21.97 0.79
C PHE A 94 -3.06 21.15 1.30
N ASP A 95 -3.27 19.95 0.76
CA ASP A 95 -4.35 19.06 1.19
C ASP A 95 -4.21 18.67 2.67
N ARG A 96 -3.01 18.44 3.13
CA ARG A 96 -2.72 18.15 4.53
C ARG A 96 -3.05 19.34 5.45
N VAL A 97 -2.65 20.56 5.09
CA VAL A 97 -2.95 21.76 5.88
C VAL A 97 -4.43 22.11 5.83
N ARG A 98 -5.05 21.95 4.65
CA ARG A 98 -6.50 22.11 4.47
C ARG A 98 -7.29 21.18 5.41
N ASN A 99 -6.83 19.95 5.57
CA ASN A 99 -7.47 18.97 6.46
C ASN A 99 -7.41 19.37 7.94
N LYS A 100 -6.38 20.16 8.34
CA LYS A 100 -6.30 20.72 9.70
C LYS A 100 -7.29 21.86 9.95
N ILE A 101 -7.66 22.62 8.92
CA ILE A 101 -8.58 23.77 9.02
C ILE A 101 -10.04 23.32 8.92
N ARG A 102 -10.33 22.33 8.09
CA ARG A 102 -11.68 21.84 7.85
C ARG A 102 -12.06 20.82 8.91
N PRO A 103 -13.26 20.94 9.52
CA PRO A 103 -13.72 19.98 10.53
C PRO A 103 -14.05 18.60 9.96
N ALA A 104 -14.20 18.50 8.64
CA ALA A 104 -14.41 17.25 7.93
C ALA A 104 -13.87 17.35 6.50
N VAL A 105 -13.21 16.30 6.03
CA VAL A 105 -12.74 16.13 4.66
C VAL A 105 -13.11 14.74 4.19
N THR A 106 -13.86 14.68 3.10
CA THR A 106 -14.20 13.42 2.45
C THR A 106 -13.57 13.42 1.06
N ASN A 107 -12.79 12.39 0.76
CA ASN A 107 -12.22 12.16 -0.55
C ASN A 107 -12.83 10.90 -1.16
N VAL A 108 -13.26 10.98 -2.40
CA VAL A 108 -13.79 9.85 -3.16
C VAL A 108 -12.84 9.57 -4.32
N THR A 109 -12.44 8.32 -4.45
CA THR A 109 -11.65 7.85 -5.59
C THR A 109 -12.46 6.80 -6.33
N VAL A 110 -12.61 6.97 -7.64
CA VAL A 110 -13.25 5.98 -8.52
C VAL A 110 -12.24 5.57 -9.57
N GLN A 111 -12.17 4.27 -9.82
CA GLN A 111 -11.29 3.73 -10.85
C GLN A 111 -12.05 2.70 -11.68
N VAL A 112 -11.85 2.74 -13.00
CA VAL A 112 -12.36 1.74 -13.93
C VAL A 112 -11.24 1.41 -14.90
N GLY A 113 -11.03 0.13 -15.18
CA GLY A 113 -9.93 -0.32 -16.02
C GLY A 113 -10.26 -1.56 -16.83
N ALA A 114 -9.37 -1.81 -17.79
CA ALA A 114 -9.30 -3.05 -18.52
C ALA A 114 -7.83 -3.45 -18.68
N SER A 115 -7.56 -4.74 -18.55
CA SER A 115 -6.22 -5.29 -18.70
C SER A 115 -6.28 -6.65 -19.41
N TYR A 116 -5.14 -7.05 -19.93
CA TYR A 116 -4.91 -8.40 -20.41
C TYR A 116 -3.89 -9.07 -19.50
N THR A 117 -4.19 -10.30 -19.11
CA THR A 117 -3.37 -11.12 -18.21
C THR A 117 -2.98 -12.39 -18.95
N SER A 118 -1.69 -12.67 -19.09
CA SER A 118 -1.20 -13.82 -19.87
C SER A 118 -1.34 -15.16 -19.17
N ASN A 119 -1.48 -15.15 -17.83
CA ASN A 119 -1.60 -16.34 -16.99
C ASN A 119 -2.45 -16.03 -15.74
N PRO A 120 -3.75 -15.76 -15.88
CA PRO A 120 -4.62 -15.42 -14.76
C PRO A 120 -4.77 -16.54 -13.73
N LEU A 121 -4.58 -17.79 -14.14
CA LEU A 121 -4.62 -18.97 -13.26
C LEU A 121 -3.34 -19.16 -12.45
N HIS A 122 -2.29 -18.36 -12.70
CA HIS A 122 -0.94 -18.60 -12.15
C HIS A 122 -0.47 -20.04 -12.38
N ALA A 123 -0.87 -20.60 -13.55
CA ALA A 123 -0.53 -21.98 -13.91
C ALA A 123 0.99 -22.12 -14.03
N PRO A 124 1.56 -23.29 -13.64
CA PRO A 124 2.99 -23.54 -13.71
C PRO A 124 3.56 -23.35 -15.11
N ARG A 125 4.86 -23.09 -15.20
CA ARG A 125 5.55 -22.84 -16.49
C ARG A 125 5.40 -23.98 -17.49
N PHE A 126 5.22 -25.21 -17.02
CA PHE A 126 5.03 -26.40 -17.88
C PHE A 126 3.57 -26.63 -18.29
N ALA A 127 2.59 -25.95 -17.67
CA ALA A 127 1.18 -26.11 -17.97
C ALA A 127 0.68 -25.16 -19.08
N ASN A 128 -0.49 -25.43 -19.62
CA ASN A 128 -1.18 -24.52 -20.51
C ASN A 128 -1.58 -23.24 -19.74
N ARG A 129 -1.30 -22.08 -20.31
CA ARG A 129 -1.54 -20.77 -19.70
C ARG A 129 -2.47 -19.96 -20.60
N PRO A 130 -3.79 -20.18 -20.50
CA PRO A 130 -4.72 -19.35 -21.25
C PRO A 130 -4.63 -17.92 -20.69
N GLY A 131 -4.42 -16.93 -21.58
CA GLY A 131 -4.55 -15.54 -21.21
C GLY A 131 -6.01 -15.12 -21.18
N ASP A 132 -6.33 -14.06 -20.44
CA ASP A 132 -7.68 -13.53 -20.39
C ASP A 132 -7.69 -11.99 -20.31
N ALA A 133 -8.79 -11.39 -20.76
CA ALA A 133 -9.05 -9.98 -20.55
C ALA A 133 -9.83 -9.78 -19.27
N THR A 134 -9.42 -8.78 -18.50
CA THR A 134 -9.97 -8.45 -17.20
C THR A 134 -10.53 -7.03 -17.22
N PHE A 135 -11.73 -6.85 -16.71
CA PHE A 135 -12.34 -5.55 -16.44
C PHE A 135 -12.39 -5.34 -14.93
N ASP A 136 -11.86 -4.23 -14.46
CA ASP A 136 -11.84 -3.91 -13.04
C ASP A 136 -12.49 -2.56 -12.74
N ALA A 137 -13.14 -2.47 -11.58
CA ALA A 137 -13.67 -1.23 -11.04
C ALA A 137 -13.40 -1.16 -9.54
N SER A 138 -13.11 0.04 -9.05
CA SER A 138 -13.03 0.29 -7.62
C SER A 138 -13.60 1.64 -7.24
N ILE A 139 -14.11 1.70 -6.01
CA ILE A 139 -14.50 2.92 -5.34
C ILE A 139 -13.85 2.96 -3.96
N GLY A 140 -13.22 4.08 -3.64
CA GLY A 140 -12.67 4.34 -2.31
C GLY A 140 -13.25 5.62 -1.74
N VAL A 141 -13.72 5.57 -0.51
CA VAL A 141 -14.17 6.75 0.25
C VAL A 141 -13.30 6.83 1.49
N ALA A 142 -12.59 7.94 1.64
CA ALA A 142 -11.81 8.24 2.84
C ALA A 142 -12.37 9.52 3.46
N ASP A 143 -12.77 9.43 4.72
CA ASP A 143 -13.34 10.52 5.48
C ASP A 143 -12.50 10.77 6.75
N GLU A 144 -12.17 12.02 6.99
CA GLU A 144 -11.51 12.45 8.22
C GLU A 144 -12.28 13.62 8.81
N ARG A 145 -12.75 13.47 10.03
CA ARG A 145 -13.51 14.48 10.75
C ARG A 145 -13.17 14.53 12.23
N THR A 146 -13.50 15.64 12.89
CA THR A 146 -13.37 15.76 14.34
C THR A 146 -14.69 15.36 14.99
N ILE A 147 -14.66 14.35 15.87
CA ILE A 147 -15.81 13.89 16.66
C ILE A 147 -15.44 14.05 18.13
N ALA A 148 -16.21 14.85 18.87
CA ALA A 148 -15.96 15.15 20.29
C ALA A 148 -14.52 15.61 20.60
N GLY A 149 -13.91 16.42 19.71
CA GLY A 149 -12.56 16.94 19.86
C GLY A 149 -11.44 15.98 19.45
N ILE A 150 -11.76 14.75 19.03
CA ILE A 150 -10.80 13.76 18.55
C ILE A 150 -10.92 13.65 17.03
N ARG A 151 -9.80 13.70 16.32
CA ARG A 151 -9.77 13.39 14.89
C ARG A 151 -10.13 11.92 14.69
N TRP A 152 -11.00 11.66 13.74
CA TRP A 152 -11.49 10.33 13.42
C TRP A 152 -11.33 10.10 11.93
N ARG A 153 -10.71 8.99 11.55
CA ARG A 153 -10.51 8.62 10.15
C ARG A 153 -11.27 7.33 9.85
N SER A 154 -12.03 7.35 8.76
CA SER A 154 -12.75 6.20 8.25
C SER A 154 -12.40 5.99 6.77
N ARG A 155 -12.35 4.76 6.34
CA ARG A 155 -12.13 4.39 4.94
C ARG A 155 -13.02 3.22 4.57
N VAL A 156 -13.63 3.31 3.38
CA VAL A 156 -14.35 2.21 2.75
C VAL A 156 -13.79 2.02 1.35
N VAL A 157 -13.56 0.79 0.95
CA VAL A 157 -13.08 0.43 -0.39
C VAL A 157 -13.94 -0.71 -0.91
N GLY A 158 -14.48 -0.54 -2.11
CA GLY A 158 -15.04 -1.63 -2.91
C GLY A 158 -14.17 -1.85 -4.14
N TYR A 159 -13.90 -3.09 -4.48
CA TYR A 159 -13.20 -3.49 -5.70
C TYR A 159 -13.93 -4.68 -6.31
N GLY A 160 -14.04 -4.69 -7.64
CA GLY A 160 -14.57 -5.80 -8.41
C GLY A 160 -13.76 -6.03 -9.67
N GLN A 161 -13.64 -7.29 -10.04
CA GLN A 161 -12.92 -7.75 -11.22
C GLN A 161 -13.76 -8.80 -11.94
N LEU A 162 -13.91 -8.63 -13.25
CA LEU A 162 -14.62 -9.55 -14.13
C LEU A 162 -13.66 -10.06 -15.21
N GLN A 163 -13.59 -11.36 -15.38
CA GLN A 163 -12.85 -12.03 -16.44
C GLN A 163 -13.74 -12.21 -17.68
N ALA A 164 -13.16 -12.08 -18.85
CA ALA A 164 -13.91 -12.23 -20.09
C ALA A 164 -14.31 -13.69 -20.38
N ASP A 165 -13.38 -14.62 -20.16
CA ASP A 165 -13.57 -16.04 -20.43
C ASP A 165 -13.53 -16.90 -19.15
N LEU A 166 -12.64 -16.60 -18.22
CA LEU A 166 -12.42 -17.35 -16.99
C LEU A 166 -13.30 -16.85 -15.84
N HIS A 167 -14.62 -16.97 -15.97
CA HIS A 167 -15.59 -16.40 -15.03
C HIS A 167 -15.45 -16.91 -13.59
N ASP A 168 -14.86 -18.09 -13.40
CA ASP A 168 -14.56 -18.63 -12.06
C ASP A 168 -13.51 -17.81 -11.31
N LEU A 169 -12.80 -16.91 -11.98
CA LEU A 169 -11.87 -15.95 -11.37
C LEU A 169 -12.49 -14.56 -11.16
N ASN A 170 -13.80 -14.41 -11.36
CA ASN A 170 -14.48 -13.16 -11.03
C ASN A 170 -14.38 -12.92 -9.52
N PHE A 171 -13.86 -11.74 -9.15
CA PHE A 171 -13.53 -11.44 -7.77
C PHE A 171 -14.19 -10.13 -7.32
N GLY A 172 -14.58 -10.08 -6.07
CA GLY A 172 -15.08 -8.87 -5.42
C GLY A 172 -14.64 -8.78 -3.97
N ILE A 173 -14.39 -7.57 -3.49
CA ILE A 173 -14.09 -7.31 -2.08
C ILE A 173 -14.67 -5.96 -1.65
N ILE A 174 -15.22 -5.93 -0.44
CA ILE A 174 -15.56 -4.70 0.25
C ILE A 174 -14.81 -4.70 1.57
N ALA A 175 -14.10 -3.61 1.86
CA ALA A 175 -13.36 -3.43 3.10
C ALA A 175 -13.69 -2.08 3.72
N ALA A 176 -13.76 -2.02 5.03
CA ALA A 176 -13.96 -0.81 5.80
C ALA A 176 -13.03 -0.80 7.01
N GLU A 177 -12.50 0.37 7.34
CA GLU A 177 -11.75 0.61 8.57
C GLU A 177 -12.11 1.97 9.15
N SER A 178 -12.08 2.09 10.48
CA SER A 178 -12.43 3.33 11.16
C SER A 178 -11.76 3.42 12.53
N GLY A 179 -11.37 4.63 12.92
CA GLY A 179 -10.77 4.82 14.23
C GLY A 179 -10.22 6.22 14.51
N PRO A 180 -9.85 6.49 15.78
CA PRO A 180 -9.30 7.76 16.20
C PRO A 180 -7.88 8.01 15.71
N VAL A 181 -7.56 9.28 15.45
CA VAL A 181 -6.22 9.76 15.13
C VAL A 181 -5.76 10.68 16.25
N PHE A 182 -4.61 10.38 16.83
CA PHE A 182 -3.99 11.14 17.90
C PHE A 182 -2.76 11.86 17.35
N ASP A 183 -2.74 13.18 17.42
CA ASP A 183 -1.57 13.97 17.08
C ASP A 183 -0.60 13.98 18.25
N LEU A 184 0.56 13.34 18.09
CA LEU A 184 1.62 13.31 19.11
C LEU A 184 2.44 14.60 19.11
N THR A 185 2.69 15.13 17.90
CA THR A 185 3.30 16.43 17.64
C THR A 185 2.65 17.02 16.37
N PRO A 186 2.93 18.27 15.98
CA PRO A 186 2.42 18.83 14.72
C PRO A 186 2.75 17.99 13.48
N ASN A 187 3.84 17.20 13.54
CA ASN A 187 4.33 16.40 12.41
C ASN A 187 4.25 14.88 12.62
N LEU A 188 3.79 14.42 13.78
CA LEU A 188 3.67 13.00 14.10
C LEU A 188 2.27 12.68 14.61
N TRP A 189 1.72 11.59 14.13
CA TRP A 189 0.38 11.12 14.54
C TRP A 189 0.33 9.59 14.64
N VAL A 190 -0.64 9.11 15.38
CA VAL A 190 -1.00 7.69 15.49
C VAL A 190 -2.47 7.53 15.12
N HIS A 191 -2.78 6.61 14.22
CA HIS A 191 -4.13 6.20 13.89
C HIS A 191 -4.34 4.76 14.40
N LEU A 192 -5.29 4.57 15.29
CA LEU A 192 -5.73 3.27 15.75
C LEU A 192 -7.05 2.96 15.06
N ALA A 193 -7.15 1.83 14.36
CA ALA A 193 -8.37 1.49 13.64
C ALA A 193 -8.79 0.04 13.88
N ALA A 194 -10.11 -0.18 13.83
CA ALA A 194 -10.70 -1.48 13.61
C ALA A 194 -11.27 -1.54 12.21
N GLY A 195 -11.23 -2.70 11.59
CA GLY A 195 -11.68 -2.88 10.21
C GLY A 195 -12.30 -4.24 9.97
N THR A 196 -13.01 -4.34 8.87
CA THR A 196 -13.61 -5.57 8.36
C THR A 196 -13.48 -5.62 6.85
N ALA A 197 -13.41 -6.82 6.29
CA ALA A 197 -13.52 -7.04 4.86
C ALA A 197 -14.33 -8.31 4.57
N VAL A 198 -15.01 -8.32 3.42
CA VAL A 198 -15.68 -9.50 2.89
C VAL A 198 -15.28 -9.63 1.44
N ALA A 199 -14.89 -10.83 1.03
CA ALA A 199 -14.50 -11.13 -0.35
C ALA A 199 -15.33 -12.26 -0.94
N TRP A 200 -15.50 -12.19 -2.26
CA TRP A 200 -16.20 -13.19 -3.06
C TRP A 200 -15.37 -13.56 -4.28
N GLU A 201 -15.43 -14.82 -4.68
CA GLU A 201 -14.89 -15.34 -5.92
C GLU A 201 -15.92 -16.23 -6.59
N ALA A 202 -16.09 -16.12 -7.92
CA ALA A 202 -17.11 -16.83 -8.67
C ALA A 202 -18.56 -16.72 -8.12
N GLY A 203 -18.84 -15.63 -7.37
CA GLY A 203 -20.13 -15.41 -6.70
C GLY A 203 -20.27 -16.10 -5.34
N GLU A 204 -19.30 -16.90 -4.91
CA GLU A 204 -19.26 -17.52 -3.58
C GLU A 204 -18.44 -16.67 -2.60
N LYS A 205 -18.82 -16.68 -1.33
CA LYS A 205 -18.05 -16.00 -0.29
C LYS A 205 -16.72 -16.71 -0.10
N LEU A 206 -15.63 -15.94 -0.18
CA LEU A 206 -14.27 -16.42 -0.07
C LEU A 206 -13.75 -16.33 1.36
N PHE A 207 -13.91 -15.18 2.00
CA PHE A 207 -13.56 -14.95 3.41
C PHE A 207 -14.26 -13.73 4.00
N ASP A 208 -14.31 -13.71 5.33
CA ASP A 208 -14.58 -12.55 6.17
C ASP A 208 -13.34 -12.23 7.01
N ASP A 209 -12.96 -10.96 7.05
CA ASP A 209 -11.85 -10.47 7.88
C ASP A 209 -12.37 -9.52 8.95
N LEU A 210 -11.87 -9.67 10.17
CA LEU A 210 -11.91 -8.68 11.23
C LEU A 210 -10.48 -8.25 11.53
N SER A 211 -10.20 -6.96 11.61
CA SER A 211 -8.84 -6.49 11.83
C SER A 211 -8.74 -5.36 12.83
N VAL A 212 -7.58 -5.24 13.46
CA VAL A 212 -7.15 -4.07 14.22
C VAL A 212 -5.82 -3.59 13.69
N SER A 213 -5.62 -2.28 13.64
CA SER A 213 -4.37 -1.70 13.14
C SER A 213 -3.93 -0.49 13.95
N ALA A 214 -2.61 -0.28 13.96
CA ALA A 214 -1.97 0.92 14.46
C ALA A 214 -1.05 1.47 13.37
N THR A 215 -1.30 2.69 12.92
CA THR A 215 -0.47 3.39 11.95
C THR A 215 0.23 4.56 12.61
N PHE A 216 1.55 4.53 12.66
CA PHE A 216 2.39 5.68 13.00
C PHE A 216 2.69 6.43 11.71
N GLY A 217 2.33 7.69 11.68
CA GLY A 217 2.57 8.54 10.53
C GLY A 217 3.30 9.82 10.91
N GLY A 218 4.06 10.34 9.95
CA GLY A 218 4.81 11.58 10.14
C GLY A 218 5.08 12.29 8.83
N LEU A 219 5.57 13.52 8.94
CA LEU A 219 5.98 14.33 7.81
C LEU A 219 7.50 14.48 7.82
N TYR A 220 8.10 14.10 6.71
CA TYR A 220 9.51 14.38 6.44
C TYR A 220 9.63 15.22 5.17
N ARG A 221 10.14 16.44 5.28
CA ARG A 221 10.25 17.39 4.15
C ARG A 221 8.92 17.56 3.39
N GLY A 222 7.78 17.59 4.11
CA GLY A 222 6.45 17.74 3.53
C GLY A 222 5.84 16.44 2.98
N LEU A 223 6.57 15.33 2.96
CA LEU A 223 6.09 14.05 2.48
C LEU A 223 5.63 13.16 3.63
N THR A 224 4.48 12.53 3.47
CA THR A 224 3.93 11.63 4.49
C THR A 224 4.69 10.31 4.49
N GLN A 225 5.22 9.97 5.66
CA GLN A 225 5.82 8.68 5.97
C GLN A 225 4.88 7.92 6.91
N SER A 226 4.82 6.61 6.79
CA SER A 226 4.03 5.82 7.75
C SER A 226 4.55 4.40 7.91
N VAL A 227 4.28 3.83 9.10
CA VAL A 227 4.44 2.41 9.39
C VAL A 227 3.13 1.94 9.99
N THR A 228 2.56 0.87 9.45
CA THR A 228 1.32 0.26 9.90
C THR A 228 1.60 -1.14 10.39
N ALA A 229 1.19 -1.45 11.60
CA ALA A 229 1.05 -2.81 12.11
C ALA A 229 -0.44 -3.16 12.12
N ARG A 230 -0.79 -4.34 11.58
CA ARG A 230 -2.16 -4.83 11.51
C ARG A 230 -2.20 -6.28 11.96
N TYR A 231 -3.24 -6.63 12.68
CA TYR A 231 -3.59 -8.02 12.94
C TYR A 231 -5.00 -8.28 12.39
N THR A 232 -5.14 -9.35 11.64
CA THR A 232 -6.40 -9.76 11.01
C THR A 232 -6.74 -11.17 11.45
N TRP A 233 -7.98 -11.35 11.88
CA TRP A 233 -8.64 -12.65 12.03
C TRP A 233 -9.43 -12.90 10.76
N ARG A 234 -9.09 -13.95 10.04
CA ARG A 234 -9.75 -14.38 8.81
C ARG A 234 -10.59 -15.60 9.08
N ASP A 235 -11.86 -15.53 8.70
CA ASP A 235 -12.77 -16.69 8.55
C ASP A 235 -12.87 -17.00 7.06
N GLY A 236 -12.22 -18.07 6.63
CA GLY A 236 -12.20 -18.52 5.24
C GLY A 236 -13.32 -19.50 4.98
N SER A 237 -14.21 -19.16 4.07
CA SER A 237 -15.33 -20.01 3.66
C SER A 237 -15.27 -20.28 2.17
N PHE A 238 -14.65 -21.38 1.78
CA PHE A 238 -14.70 -21.83 0.39
C PHE A 238 -15.30 -23.24 0.35
N ASN A 239 -16.46 -23.40 -0.31
CA ASN A 239 -17.17 -24.69 -0.45
C ASN A 239 -17.41 -25.44 0.88
N ASN A 240 -17.79 -24.73 1.95
CA ASN A 240 -17.98 -25.30 3.29
C ASN A 240 -16.70 -25.91 3.94
N PHE A 241 -15.53 -25.64 3.42
CA PHE A 241 -14.27 -25.96 4.07
C PHE A 241 -13.75 -24.74 4.84
N HIS A 242 -13.62 -24.86 6.15
CA HIS A 242 -12.96 -23.86 7.01
C HIS A 242 -11.42 -23.94 6.89
N ALA A 243 -10.93 -24.33 5.72
CA ALA A 243 -9.52 -24.63 5.50
C ALA A 243 -8.59 -23.41 5.53
N ASN A 244 -9.15 -22.19 5.62
CA ASN A 244 -8.42 -20.95 5.46
C ASN A 244 -8.62 -19.98 6.62
N ASP A 245 -9.10 -20.46 7.75
CA ASP A 245 -9.13 -19.67 8.98
C ASP A 245 -7.70 -19.35 9.40
N ALA A 246 -7.39 -18.09 9.56
CA ALA A 246 -6.03 -17.68 9.86
C ALA A 246 -5.96 -16.42 10.72
N GLY A 247 -4.94 -16.37 11.58
CA GLY A 247 -4.43 -15.15 12.18
C GLY A 247 -3.31 -14.57 11.33
N ILE A 248 -3.46 -13.34 10.84
CA ILE A 248 -2.48 -12.71 9.95
C ILE A 248 -1.95 -11.45 10.63
N PHE A 249 -0.65 -11.39 10.87
CA PHE A 249 0.05 -10.18 11.30
C PHE A 249 0.78 -9.56 10.13
N GLU A 250 0.58 -8.26 9.90
CA GLU A 250 1.23 -7.50 8.85
C GLU A 250 1.96 -6.28 9.44
N LEU A 251 3.15 -6.01 8.92
CA LEU A 251 3.89 -4.77 9.14
C LEU A 251 4.22 -4.16 7.79
N GLN A 252 3.75 -2.96 7.53
CA GLN A 252 3.93 -2.26 6.27
C GLN A 252 4.53 -0.87 6.51
N GLY A 253 5.58 -0.54 5.75
CA GLY A 253 6.14 0.80 5.69
C GLY A 253 5.75 1.51 4.39
N ARG A 254 5.53 2.82 4.47
CA ARG A 254 5.39 3.69 3.30
C ARG A 254 6.27 4.91 3.50
N PHE A 255 7.37 4.94 2.77
CA PHE A 255 8.32 6.05 2.78
C PHE A 255 8.35 6.69 1.39
N VAL A 256 8.18 8.00 1.37
CA VAL A 256 8.17 8.79 0.13
C VAL A 256 9.25 9.84 0.25
N VAL A 257 10.12 9.93 -0.74
CA VAL A 257 11.15 10.96 -0.83
C VAL A 257 11.17 11.55 -2.24
N SER A 258 11.60 12.80 -2.35
CA SER A 258 11.91 13.40 -3.64
C SER A 258 13.44 13.46 -3.76
N PRO A 259 14.06 12.62 -4.59
CA PRO A 259 15.51 12.63 -4.78
C PRO A 259 16.00 13.89 -5.52
N SER A 260 15.07 14.68 -6.06
CA SER A 260 15.35 15.94 -6.77
C SER A 260 16.24 15.76 -8.02
N LEU A 261 16.16 14.57 -8.65
CA LEU A 261 16.81 14.32 -9.94
C LEU A 261 16.09 15.08 -11.07
N THR A 262 14.77 15.23 -10.91
CA THR A 262 13.91 16.09 -11.74
C THR A 262 12.95 16.86 -10.81
N THR A 263 12.42 18.00 -11.28
CA THR A 263 11.43 18.75 -10.49
C THR A 263 10.13 17.95 -10.37
N GLY A 264 9.74 17.62 -9.12
CA GLY A 264 8.48 16.91 -8.83
C GLY A 264 8.57 15.40 -8.90
N ASP A 265 9.77 14.83 -8.91
CA ASP A 265 9.99 13.39 -8.85
C ASP A 265 9.68 12.82 -7.47
N LEU A 266 9.29 11.53 -7.45
CA LEU A 266 8.95 10.81 -6.23
C LEU A 266 9.53 9.41 -6.26
N LEU A 267 10.20 9.03 -5.16
CA LEU A 267 10.64 7.67 -4.89
C LEU A 267 9.84 7.11 -3.73
N TYR A 268 9.18 6.01 -3.96
CA TYR A 268 8.44 5.24 -2.96
C TYR A 268 9.25 4.03 -2.52
N LEU A 269 9.35 3.84 -1.21
CA LEU A 269 9.90 2.65 -0.58
C LEU A 269 8.80 2.04 0.28
N LEU A 270 8.39 0.81 -0.02
CA LEU A 270 7.24 0.14 0.58
C LEU A 270 7.68 -1.22 1.15
N PRO A 271 8.49 -1.25 2.23
CA PRO A 271 8.84 -2.52 2.89
C PRO A 271 7.59 -3.15 3.52
N SER A 272 7.53 -4.47 3.51
CA SER A 272 6.47 -5.22 4.16
C SER A 272 6.96 -6.54 4.75
N MET A 273 6.27 -6.96 5.79
CA MET A 273 6.42 -8.28 6.41
C MET A 273 5.03 -8.79 6.75
N GLN A 274 4.79 -10.07 6.53
CA GLN A 274 3.54 -10.74 6.87
C GLN A 274 3.85 -12.08 7.54
N VAL A 275 3.09 -12.40 8.58
CA VAL A 275 3.10 -13.71 9.24
C VAL A 275 1.68 -14.22 9.24
N SER A 276 1.45 -15.37 8.63
CA SER A 276 0.16 -16.07 8.64
C SER A 276 0.27 -17.31 9.51
N ARG A 277 -0.77 -17.56 10.31
CA ARG A 277 -0.97 -18.78 11.07
C ARG A 277 -2.37 -19.30 10.78
N ALA A 278 -2.43 -20.39 10.04
CA ALA A 278 -3.69 -21.03 9.65
C ALA A 278 -4.07 -22.12 10.66
N ASP A 279 -5.35 -22.19 10.98
CA ASP A 279 -5.84 -23.17 11.96
C ASP A 279 -5.98 -24.57 11.34
N ASN A 280 -6.24 -24.66 10.02
CA ASN A 280 -6.38 -25.91 9.30
C ASN A 280 -5.73 -25.85 7.93
N VAL A 281 -4.77 -26.70 7.67
CA VAL A 281 -4.20 -26.93 6.34
C VAL A 281 -4.88 -28.16 5.74
N VAL A 282 -5.71 -27.98 4.73
CA VAL A 282 -6.32 -29.09 4.00
C VAL A 282 -5.50 -29.35 2.75
N PRO A 283 -4.93 -30.56 2.57
CA PRO A 283 -4.29 -30.92 1.32
C PRO A 283 -5.33 -30.96 0.21
N VAL A 284 -5.10 -30.19 -0.86
CA VAL A 284 -6.03 -30.13 -1.99
C VAL A 284 -5.91 -31.36 -2.86
N TRP A 285 -6.88 -32.25 -2.73
CA TRP A 285 -6.94 -33.50 -3.49
C TRP A 285 -7.57 -33.36 -4.90
N TRP A 286 -8.22 -32.26 -5.22
CA TRP A 286 -9.01 -32.10 -6.43
C TRP A 286 -8.62 -30.89 -7.25
N GLY A 287 -7.67 -31.05 -8.11
CA GLY A 287 -7.64 -30.60 -9.50
C GLY A 287 -7.90 -29.14 -9.86
N GLY A 288 -7.73 -28.18 -9.00
CA GLY A 288 -7.72 -26.78 -9.39
C GLY A 288 -6.33 -26.17 -9.18
N TRP A 289 -5.78 -25.51 -10.17
CA TRP A 289 -4.56 -24.71 -10.08
C TRP A 289 -4.78 -23.36 -9.36
N GLN A 290 -5.82 -23.27 -8.56
CA GLN A 290 -6.14 -22.05 -7.83
C GLN A 290 -5.08 -21.78 -6.76
N PRO A 291 -4.65 -20.52 -6.58
CA PRO A 291 -3.85 -20.14 -5.44
C PRO A 291 -4.70 -20.36 -4.20
N LEU A 292 -4.47 -21.48 -3.54
CA LEU A 292 -5.01 -21.68 -2.22
C LEU A 292 -4.48 -20.60 -1.32
N PHE A 293 -5.35 -20.12 -0.43
CA PHE A 293 -4.89 -19.25 0.64
C PHE A 293 -3.74 -19.98 1.33
N PRO A 294 -2.59 -19.31 1.44
CA PRO A 294 -1.43 -19.95 2.00
C PRO A 294 -1.70 -20.28 3.47
N GLY A 295 -1.24 -21.44 3.87
CA GLY A 295 -1.23 -21.89 5.25
C GLY A 295 -0.29 -21.07 6.13
N ASP A 296 0.48 -21.73 6.98
CA ASP A 296 1.48 -21.11 7.82
C ASP A 296 2.66 -20.60 6.97
N TYR A 297 2.94 -19.31 7.05
CA TYR A 297 4.09 -18.73 6.35
C TYR A 297 4.58 -17.43 6.99
N ILE A 298 5.82 -17.11 6.67
CA ILE A 298 6.40 -15.79 6.88
C ILE A 298 6.78 -15.24 5.51
N GLU A 299 6.35 -14.01 5.22
CA GLU A 299 6.77 -13.28 4.02
C GLU A 299 7.49 -12.01 4.44
N ALA A 300 8.58 -11.68 3.77
CA ALA A 300 9.28 -10.42 3.93
C ALA A 300 9.74 -9.90 2.57
N GLY A 301 9.66 -8.59 2.39
CA GLY A 301 10.05 -7.98 1.13
C GLY A 301 9.68 -6.51 1.05
N GLY A 302 9.43 -6.05 -0.15
CA GLY A 302 8.96 -4.68 -0.38
C GLY A 302 8.95 -4.30 -1.84
N ARG A 303 8.46 -3.10 -2.10
CA ARG A 303 8.45 -2.47 -3.42
C ARG A 303 9.23 -1.17 -3.38
N VAL A 304 9.92 -0.90 -4.49
CA VAL A 304 10.54 0.40 -4.78
C VAL A 304 9.94 0.89 -6.08
N ALA A 305 9.46 2.14 -6.13
CA ALA A 305 8.92 2.72 -7.34
C ALA A 305 9.36 4.18 -7.47
N TYR A 306 9.85 4.55 -8.64
CA TYR A 306 10.27 5.90 -8.96
C TYR A 306 9.36 6.48 -10.05
N TYR A 307 8.85 7.69 -9.79
CA TYR A 307 8.00 8.44 -10.71
C TYR A 307 8.66 9.78 -11.01
N PHE A 308 8.70 10.15 -12.25
CA PHE A 308 9.22 11.44 -12.68
C PHE A 308 8.32 12.09 -13.74
N PRO A 309 8.13 13.42 -13.64
CA PRO A 309 7.35 14.17 -14.58
C PRO A 309 8.14 14.40 -15.87
N ILE A 310 7.46 14.32 -17.00
CA ILE A 310 7.95 14.76 -18.31
C ILE A 310 6.99 15.80 -18.86
N ASN A 311 7.43 16.53 -19.89
CA ASN A 311 6.65 17.57 -20.53
C ASN A 311 6.01 18.56 -19.52
N ARG A 312 6.82 19.09 -18.60
CA ARG A 312 6.40 20.03 -17.54
C ARG A 312 5.28 19.50 -16.64
N GLY A 313 5.28 18.19 -16.35
CA GLY A 313 4.29 17.57 -15.46
C GLY A 313 2.97 17.17 -16.14
N GLN A 314 2.87 17.26 -17.47
CA GLN A 314 1.71 16.78 -18.20
C GLN A 314 1.64 15.26 -18.28
N ILE A 315 2.76 14.58 -18.12
CA ILE A 315 2.86 13.12 -18.12
C ILE A 315 3.81 12.72 -17.00
N PHE A 316 3.50 11.65 -16.27
CA PHE A 316 4.43 11.01 -15.33
C PHE A 316 4.79 9.62 -15.86
N LEU A 317 6.07 9.35 -15.91
CA LEU A 317 6.57 8.00 -16.12
C LEU A 317 6.95 7.40 -14.78
N GLY A 318 6.63 6.12 -14.58
CA GLY A 318 6.96 5.39 -13.39
C GLY A 318 7.59 4.04 -13.74
N ALA A 319 8.56 3.63 -12.94
CA ALA A 319 9.10 2.27 -12.95
C ALA A 319 9.30 1.80 -11.52
N GLY A 320 9.10 0.52 -11.28
CA GLY A 320 9.24 -0.06 -9.96
C GLY A 320 9.61 -1.53 -10.00
N ILE A 321 9.97 -2.04 -8.86
CA ILE A 321 10.21 -3.46 -8.64
C ILE A 321 9.73 -3.84 -7.24
N GLY A 322 8.94 -4.93 -7.16
CA GLY A 322 8.61 -5.63 -5.94
C GLY A 322 9.46 -6.89 -5.83
N VAL A 323 9.95 -7.18 -4.64
CA VAL A 323 10.65 -8.43 -4.33
C VAL A 323 10.19 -8.91 -2.97
N PHE A 324 9.66 -10.13 -2.92
CA PHE A 324 9.16 -10.75 -1.70
C PHE A 324 9.68 -12.17 -1.61
N HIS A 325 10.08 -12.58 -0.42
CA HIS A 325 10.42 -13.95 -0.14
C HIS A 325 9.46 -14.50 0.91
N ARG A 326 8.87 -15.68 0.62
CA ARG A 326 7.92 -16.36 1.48
C ARG A 326 8.48 -17.73 1.87
N TRP A 327 8.46 -17.98 3.17
CA TRP A 327 8.85 -19.25 3.79
C TRP A 327 7.59 -19.88 4.40
N TYR A 328 7.30 -21.10 4.01
CA TYR A 328 6.16 -21.85 4.54
C TYR A 328 6.64 -22.83 5.60
N ASP A 329 5.84 -23.00 6.64
CA ASP A 329 6.03 -24.04 7.64
C ASP A 329 5.20 -25.26 7.22
N GLU A 330 5.83 -26.43 7.12
CA GLU A 330 5.17 -27.74 6.91
C GLU A 330 4.41 -27.94 5.57
N GLU A 331 4.48 -27.01 4.62
CA GLU A 331 3.86 -27.19 3.31
C GLU A 331 4.78 -28.04 2.41
N THR A 332 4.46 -29.32 2.28
CA THR A 332 5.16 -30.24 1.37
C THR A 332 4.41 -30.32 0.04
N SER A 333 5.14 -30.20 -1.06
CA SER A 333 4.59 -30.45 -2.39
C SER A 333 4.32 -31.93 -2.61
N TRP A 334 3.14 -32.26 -3.12
CA TRP A 334 2.79 -33.63 -3.53
C TRP A 334 3.64 -34.15 -4.69
N PHE A 335 4.27 -33.28 -5.47
CA PHE A 335 5.12 -33.64 -6.61
C PHE A 335 6.59 -33.65 -6.27
N ASN A 336 6.97 -33.07 -5.15
CA ASN A 336 8.34 -33.07 -4.68
C ASN A 336 8.45 -34.03 -3.48
N TRP A 337 8.85 -35.26 -3.72
CA TRP A 337 9.04 -36.30 -2.70
C TRP A 337 10.17 -35.96 -1.71
N ASN A 338 10.90 -34.88 -1.94
CA ASN A 338 11.84 -34.32 -1.00
C ASN A 338 11.07 -33.46 -0.01
N ILE A 339 11.11 -33.85 1.25
CA ILE A 339 10.46 -33.21 2.41
C ILE A 339 11.20 -31.91 2.75
N GLU A 340 11.17 -30.94 1.86
CA GLU A 340 11.68 -29.59 2.12
C GLU A 340 10.50 -28.62 2.22
N ASP A 341 10.56 -27.74 3.21
CA ASP A 341 9.59 -26.65 3.33
C ASP A 341 9.57 -25.79 2.06
N ARG A 342 8.37 -25.42 1.62
CA ARG A 342 8.20 -24.59 0.45
C ARG A 342 8.80 -23.20 0.66
N ARG A 343 9.46 -22.67 -0.37
CA ARG A 343 10.01 -21.31 -0.41
C ARG A 343 9.71 -20.69 -1.76
N ASP A 344 9.14 -19.51 -1.72
CA ASP A 344 8.81 -18.75 -2.91
C ASP A 344 9.59 -17.43 -2.92
N LEU A 345 10.15 -17.09 -4.08
CA LEU A 345 10.68 -15.77 -4.38
C LEU A 345 9.78 -15.12 -5.43
N TYR A 346 9.04 -14.10 -5.03
CA TYR A 346 8.17 -13.33 -5.91
C TYR A 346 8.89 -12.05 -6.37
N ILE A 347 8.92 -11.82 -7.69
CA ILE A 347 9.54 -10.65 -8.31
C ILE A 347 8.52 -9.98 -9.23
N GLU A 348 8.30 -8.67 -9.04
CA GLU A 348 7.27 -7.91 -9.72
C GLU A 348 7.83 -6.57 -10.27
N PRO A 349 8.52 -6.54 -11.40
CA PRO A 349 8.83 -5.29 -12.10
C PRO A 349 7.55 -4.66 -12.69
N THR A 350 7.47 -3.33 -12.58
CA THR A 350 6.32 -2.54 -13.05
C THR A 350 6.77 -1.34 -13.86
N ALA A 351 5.92 -0.93 -14.80
CA ALA A 351 6.08 0.31 -15.56
C ALA A 351 4.73 1.03 -15.64
N HIS A 352 4.75 2.36 -15.55
CA HIS A 352 3.54 3.18 -15.55
C HIS A 352 3.69 4.40 -16.42
N VAL A 353 2.61 4.76 -17.11
CA VAL A 353 2.43 6.06 -17.76
C VAL A 353 1.16 6.67 -17.19
N ILE A 354 1.28 7.86 -16.61
CA ILE A 354 0.14 8.57 -16.01
C ILE A 354 -0.02 9.90 -16.77
N VAL A 355 -1.20 10.13 -17.31
CA VAL A 355 -1.59 11.40 -17.94
C VAL A 355 -2.65 12.06 -17.06
N PRO A 356 -2.24 13.02 -16.19
CA PRO A 356 -3.16 13.68 -15.30
C PRO A 356 -4.14 14.57 -16.04
N ASN A 357 -5.37 14.67 -15.54
CA ASN A 357 -6.39 15.61 -16.02
C ASN A 357 -6.68 15.50 -17.54
N LEU A 358 -6.50 14.33 -18.15
CA LEU A 358 -6.64 14.16 -19.60
C LEU A 358 -8.09 14.33 -20.05
N ILE A 359 -9.06 13.79 -19.31
CA ILE A 359 -10.49 13.78 -19.68
C ILE A 359 -11.20 14.97 -19.03
N ALA A 360 -10.94 15.20 -17.76
CA ALA A 360 -11.50 16.28 -16.97
C ALA A 360 -10.56 16.59 -15.79
N PRO A 361 -10.69 17.75 -15.13
CA PRO A 361 -9.98 18.01 -13.88
C PRO A 361 -10.17 16.87 -12.88
N ASN A 362 -9.10 16.44 -12.23
CA ASN A 362 -9.06 15.32 -11.27
C ASN A 362 -9.33 13.92 -11.87
N VAL A 363 -9.31 13.78 -13.20
CA VAL A 363 -9.46 12.50 -13.89
C VAL A 363 -8.20 12.17 -14.67
N ASP A 364 -7.46 11.19 -14.20
CA ASP A 364 -6.21 10.71 -14.82
C ASP A 364 -6.48 9.51 -15.71
N LEU A 365 -5.73 9.41 -16.82
CA LEU A 365 -5.59 8.18 -17.58
C LEU A 365 -4.25 7.52 -17.20
N ARG A 366 -4.26 6.21 -16.95
CA ARG A 366 -3.09 5.43 -16.60
C ARG A 366 -2.95 4.25 -17.50
N PHE A 367 -1.70 3.96 -17.89
CA PHE A 367 -1.30 2.73 -18.55
C PHE A 367 -0.31 2.03 -17.62
N ASP A 368 -0.56 0.77 -17.35
CA ASP A 368 0.23 -0.03 -16.43
C ASP A 368 0.70 -1.30 -17.12
N TYR A 369 1.94 -1.66 -16.89
CA TYR A 369 2.49 -2.96 -17.20
C TYR A 369 3.10 -3.56 -15.95
N ARG A 370 2.87 -4.85 -15.72
CA ARG A 370 3.41 -5.60 -14.61
C ARG A 370 3.81 -7.00 -15.09
N PHE A 371 5.01 -7.40 -14.77
CA PHE A 371 5.42 -8.79 -14.81
C PHE A 371 5.32 -9.37 -13.40
N GLU A 372 4.89 -10.61 -13.27
CA GLU A 372 4.82 -11.36 -12.01
C GLU A 372 5.55 -12.68 -12.21
N GLY A 373 6.63 -12.89 -11.48
CA GLY A 373 7.36 -14.14 -11.46
C GLY A 373 7.35 -14.70 -10.05
N ASN A 374 6.83 -15.90 -9.86
CA ASN A 374 6.98 -16.67 -8.64
C ASN A 374 7.93 -17.81 -8.90
N TYR A 375 9.11 -17.77 -8.26
CA TYR A 375 10.15 -18.77 -8.34
C TYR A 375 10.10 -19.61 -7.07
N SER A 376 9.58 -20.83 -7.20
CA SER A 376 9.33 -21.72 -6.09
C SER A 376 10.22 -22.97 -6.16
N ASN A 377 10.59 -23.53 -5.00
CA ASN A 377 11.12 -24.88 -4.94
C ASN A 377 10.04 -25.97 -5.15
N ASP A 378 8.76 -25.56 -5.17
CA ASP A 378 7.64 -26.37 -5.63
C ASP A 378 7.30 -26.02 -7.09
N MET A 379 7.58 -26.95 -8.02
CA MET A 379 7.43 -26.73 -9.46
C MET A 379 5.98 -26.39 -9.89
N ILE A 380 4.96 -26.76 -9.11
CA ILE A 380 3.57 -26.41 -9.41
C ILE A 380 3.22 -24.99 -9.03
N ARG A 381 4.08 -24.32 -8.26
CA ARG A 381 3.95 -22.92 -7.85
C ARG A 381 4.90 -21.98 -8.59
N ASP A 382 5.74 -22.54 -9.46
CA ASP A 382 6.67 -21.77 -10.31
C ASP A 382 5.91 -21.26 -11.53
N TYR A 383 5.62 -19.96 -11.59
CA TYR A 383 4.88 -19.35 -12.70
C TYR A 383 5.41 -17.98 -13.11
N GLU A 384 5.01 -17.57 -14.30
CA GLU A 384 5.20 -16.23 -14.83
C GLU A 384 3.88 -15.70 -15.36
N ASN A 385 3.67 -14.41 -15.23
CA ASN A 385 2.50 -13.71 -15.70
C ASN A 385 2.85 -12.31 -16.19
N HIS A 386 2.21 -11.86 -17.26
CA HIS A 386 2.31 -10.50 -17.79
C HIS A 386 0.93 -9.86 -17.73
N VAL A 387 0.84 -8.70 -17.12
CA VAL A 387 -0.39 -7.92 -17.03
C VAL A 387 -0.14 -6.57 -17.69
N ALA A 388 -0.94 -6.22 -18.68
CA ALA A 388 -0.90 -4.90 -19.32
C ALA A 388 -2.31 -4.33 -19.37
N GLY A 389 -2.47 -3.07 -18.98
CA GLY A 389 -3.81 -2.49 -18.90
C GLY A 389 -3.83 -0.97 -18.98
N ALA A 390 -5.05 -0.46 -19.10
CA ALA A 390 -5.36 0.95 -19.04
C ALA A 390 -6.50 1.19 -18.06
N ARG A 391 -6.44 2.30 -17.32
CA ARG A 391 -7.49 2.67 -16.36
C ARG A 391 -7.67 4.16 -16.25
N VAL A 392 -8.92 4.56 -15.98
CA VAL A 392 -9.31 5.91 -15.68
C VAL A 392 -9.48 6.03 -14.17
N VAL A 393 -8.89 7.06 -13.57
CA VAL A 393 -8.91 7.31 -12.12
C VAL A 393 -9.43 8.71 -11.86
N GLY A 394 -10.62 8.83 -11.26
CA GLY A 394 -11.21 10.08 -10.79
C GLY A 394 -10.99 10.27 -9.29
N ARG A 395 -10.70 11.52 -8.87
CA ARG A 395 -10.55 11.92 -7.46
C ARG A 395 -11.42 13.14 -7.18
N PHE A 396 -12.27 13.05 -6.15
CA PHE A 396 -13.29 14.05 -5.83
C PHE A 396 -13.29 14.38 -4.33
#